data_2cb67c8862d096ac12dfd51d2fdc29aa
#
_entry.id   2cb67c8862d096ac12dfd51d2fdc29aa
#
_cell.length_a   1.000
_cell.length_b   1.000
_cell.length_c   1.000
_cell.angle_alpha   90.00
_cell.angle_beta   90.00
_cell.angle_gamma   90.00
#
_symmetry.space_group_name_H-M   'P 1'
#
loop_
_entity.id
_entity.type
_entity.pdbx_description
1 polymer ?
#
loop_
_entity_poly.entity_id
_entity_poly.type
_entity_poly.pdbx_seq_one_letter_code
_entity_poly.pdbx_strand_id
1 'polypeptide(L)'
;MLLHGIGMGGMEAYENRYVKNGILDFLLEERKAGRIRNLGFSYHGDIEVFDYLLSKHDEYQWDFVQIQLNYLDWKHAKEINPRNTDAEYLYGELQKRGIPAIIMEPLLGGRLSNVHDHIVARLKQREPGRSVASWAFRFAGSFPGVLTVLSGMTYMEHLQDNLRTYCPLQPLTEEENRFLFDTADLMMQYPTIPCNDCKYCMPCPYGID
;
A
#
# COMPACT_ATOMS: atom_id res chain seq x y z
N MET A 1 15.55 3.52 -8.16
CA MET A 1 16.16 3.39 -6.81
C MET A 1 15.17 3.91 -5.78
N LEU A 2 15.07 3.27 -4.61
CA LEU A 2 14.23 3.79 -3.54
C LEU A 2 14.90 3.64 -2.16
N LEU A 3 14.69 4.62 -1.29
CA LEU A 3 15.00 4.55 0.14
C LEU A 3 13.95 3.67 0.80
N HIS A 4 14.35 2.58 1.45
CA HIS A 4 13.42 1.56 1.94
C HIS A 4 13.03 1.76 3.41
N GLY A 5 11.73 1.59 3.73
CA GLY A 5 11.23 1.57 5.10
C GLY A 5 11.29 2.93 5.81
N ILE A 6 11.06 4.00 5.08
CA ILE A 6 11.00 5.35 5.64
C ILE A 6 9.80 5.46 6.60
N GLY A 7 10.04 6.07 7.77
CA GLY A 7 9.06 6.22 8.86
C GLY A 7 9.22 5.18 9.97
N MET A 8 9.87 4.06 9.72
CA MET A 8 10.17 3.07 10.77
C MET A 8 11.23 3.62 11.74
N GLY A 9 10.82 3.89 12.97
CA GLY A 9 11.66 4.46 14.02
C GLY A 9 11.80 5.97 13.98
N GLY A 10 10.88 6.64 13.29
CA GLY A 10 10.74 8.10 13.30
C GLY A 10 11.86 8.87 12.63
N MET A 11 11.89 10.17 12.90
CA MET A 11 12.89 11.11 12.34
C MET A 11 14.32 10.74 12.70
N GLU A 12 14.56 10.28 13.93
CA GLU A 12 15.91 9.89 14.37
C GLU A 12 16.47 8.74 13.53
N ALA A 13 15.65 7.72 13.27
CA ALA A 13 16.04 6.59 12.43
C ALA A 13 16.29 7.01 10.98
N TYR A 14 15.47 7.91 10.43
CA TYR A 14 15.67 8.49 9.12
C TYR A 14 17.00 9.25 9.04
N GLU A 15 17.26 10.16 9.98
CA GLU A 15 18.51 10.91 10.03
C GLU A 15 19.74 10.00 10.13
N ASN A 16 19.69 9.01 11.02
CA ASN A 16 20.83 8.10 11.23
C ASN A 16 21.10 7.21 10.02
N ARG A 17 20.03 6.74 9.33
CA ARG A 17 20.17 5.82 8.19
C ARG A 17 20.54 6.51 6.88
N TYR A 18 20.07 7.74 6.66
CA TYR A 18 20.13 8.33 5.32
C TYR A 18 20.81 9.68 5.27
N VAL A 19 20.77 10.49 6.34
CA VAL A 19 21.33 11.85 6.35
C VAL A 19 22.74 11.84 6.93
N LYS A 20 22.91 11.44 8.19
CA LYS A 20 24.21 11.53 8.90
C LYS A 20 25.31 10.68 8.29
N ASN A 21 24.97 9.63 7.57
CA ASN A 21 25.94 8.79 6.86
C ASN A 21 26.15 9.19 5.38
N GLY A 22 25.50 10.27 4.92
CA GLY A 22 25.65 10.81 3.57
C GLY A 22 24.98 9.99 2.46
N ILE A 23 24.17 8.98 2.78
CA ILE A 23 23.52 8.14 1.76
C ILE A 23 22.54 8.96 0.92
N LEU A 24 21.75 9.85 1.52
CA LEU A 24 20.81 10.67 0.77
C LEU A 24 21.54 11.56 -0.23
N ASP A 25 22.55 12.27 0.22
CA ASP A 25 23.37 13.14 -0.64
C ASP A 25 24.03 12.35 -1.77
N PHE A 26 24.59 11.18 -1.46
CA PHE A 26 25.15 10.28 -2.46
C PHE A 26 24.12 9.87 -3.52
N LEU A 27 22.91 9.51 -3.12
CA LEU A 27 21.84 9.10 -4.09
C LEU A 27 21.39 10.28 -4.95
N LEU A 28 21.31 11.49 -4.39
CA LEU A 28 21.00 12.71 -5.13
C LEU A 28 22.09 13.03 -6.18
N GLU A 29 23.36 12.90 -5.81
CA GLU A 29 24.49 13.07 -6.72
C GLU A 29 24.51 11.98 -7.83
N GLU A 30 24.22 10.72 -7.48
CA GLU A 30 24.11 9.62 -8.46
C GLU A 30 22.98 9.86 -9.47
N ARG A 31 21.85 10.42 -9.03
CA ARG A 31 20.77 10.81 -9.93
C ARG A 31 21.20 11.98 -10.83
N LYS A 32 21.81 13.02 -10.27
CA LYS A 32 22.34 14.17 -11.03
C LYS A 32 23.37 13.74 -12.07
N ALA A 33 24.19 12.73 -11.76
CA ALA A 33 25.15 12.13 -12.67
C ALA A 33 24.53 11.18 -13.71
N GLY A 34 23.20 10.95 -13.67
CA GLY A 34 22.47 10.10 -14.61
C GLY A 34 22.62 8.59 -14.35
N ARG A 35 23.28 8.17 -13.26
CA ARG A 35 23.38 6.74 -12.86
C ARG A 35 22.12 6.21 -12.21
N ILE A 36 21.34 7.07 -11.56
CA ILE A 36 19.99 6.80 -11.10
C ILE A 36 19.02 7.62 -11.97
N ARG A 37 18.07 6.97 -12.64
CA ARG A 37 17.05 7.66 -13.44
C ARG A 37 15.91 8.18 -12.60
N ASN A 38 15.40 7.35 -11.68
CA ASN A 38 14.28 7.68 -10.82
C ASN A 38 14.63 7.36 -9.37
N LEU A 39 14.40 8.31 -8.46
CA LEU A 39 14.64 8.19 -7.03
C LEU A 39 13.33 8.40 -6.27
N GLY A 40 13.01 7.48 -5.38
CA GLY A 40 11.84 7.55 -4.53
C GLY A 40 12.07 6.91 -3.17
N PHE A 41 11.00 6.71 -2.42
CA PHE A 41 11.07 6.01 -1.13
C PHE A 41 9.83 5.15 -0.89
N SER A 42 9.96 4.13 -0.03
CA SER A 42 8.83 3.39 0.52
C SER A 42 8.54 3.87 1.93
N TYR A 43 7.27 4.16 2.21
CA TYR A 43 6.83 4.67 3.49
C TYR A 43 6.19 3.58 4.34
N HIS A 44 6.60 3.52 5.63
CA HIS A 44 6.01 2.70 6.68
C HIS A 44 6.18 3.38 8.05
N GLY A 45 5.12 3.55 8.80
CA GLY A 45 5.19 3.96 10.22
C GLY A 45 4.93 5.45 10.43
N ASP A 46 5.86 6.18 11.03
CA ASP A 46 5.60 7.52 11.56
C ASP A 46 5.34 8.55 10.46
N ILE A 47 4.16 9.14 10.50
CA ILE A 47 3.66 10.07 9.49
C ILE A 47 4.51 11.36 9.40
N GLU A 48 5.11 11.79 10.50
CA GLU A 48 5.97 12.97 10.52
C GLU A 48 7.13 12.89 9.53
N VAL A 49 7.68 11.68 9.34
CA VAL A 49 8.77 11.45 8.38
C VAL A 49 8.28 11.55 6.94
N PHE A 50 7.09 11.02 6.66
CA PHE A 50 6.45 11.14 5.37
C PHE A 50 6.19 12.60 5.00
N ASP A 51 5.54 13.33 5.90
CA ASP A 51 5.21 14.75 5.70
C ASP A 51 6.48 15.60 5.54
N TYR A 52 7.52 15.31 6.34
CA TYR A 52 8.81 15.96 6.20
C TYR A 52 9.42 15.73 4.81
N LEU A 53 9.46 14.48 4.32
CA LEU A 53 10.02 14.18 3.00
C LEU A 53 9.21 14.78 1.86
N LEU A 54 7.90 14.86 2.00
CA LEU A 54 7.05 15.55 1.02
C LEU A 54 7.25 17.06 1.06
N SER A 55 7.48 17.66 2.24
CA SER A 55 7.83 19.09 2.35
C SER A 55 9.15 19.45 1.67
N LYS A 56 10.01 18.44 1.49
CA LYS A 56 11.30 18.56 0.79
C LYS A 56 11.22 18.18 -0.69
N HIS A 57 10.03 18.02 -1.25
CA HIS A 57 9.90 17.58 -2.64
C HIS A 57 10.55 18.53 -3.64
N ASP A 58 10.48 19.85 -3.43
CA ASP A 58 11.12 20.84 -4.31
C ASP A 58 12.65 20.71 -4.32
N GLU A 59 13.23 20.23 -3.23
CA GLU A 59 14.68 20.00 -3.08
C GLU A 59 15.06 18.60 -3.60
N TYR A 60 14.35 17.56 -3.15
CA TYR A 60 14.70 16.18 -3.45
C TYR A 60 14.10 15.66 -4.75
N GLN A 61 13.03 16.26 -5.24
CA GLN A 61 12.35 15.90 -6.50
C GLN A 61 12.06 14.39 -6.60
N TRP A 62 11.23 13.89 -5.67
CA TRP A 62 10.84 12.48 -5.66
C TRP A 62 10.11 12.11 -6.94
N ASP A 63 10.63 11.11 -7.66
CA ASP A 63 10.02 10.61 -8.89
C ASP A 63 8.83 9.69 -8.63
N PHE A 64 8.78 9.07 -7.46
CA PHE A 64 7.68 8.22 -6.99
C PHE A 64 7.76 7.99 -5.47
N VAL A 65 6.64 7.60 -4.88
CA VAL A 65 6.58 7.12 -3.49
C VAL A 65 5.80 5.82 -3.44
N GLN A 66 6.33 4.83 -2.71
CA GLN A 66 5.65 3.57 -2.48
C GLN A 66 4.88 3.63 -1.16
N ILE A 67 3.56 3.44 -1.23
CA ILE A 67 2.64 3.49 -0.09
C ILE A 67 1.81 2.22 0.00
N GLN A 68 1.39 1.87 1.21
CA GLN A 68 0.37 0.86 1.46
C GLN A 68 -0.99 1.44 1.08
N LEU A 69 -1.74 0.74 0.20
CA LEU A 69 -3.07 1.17 -0.22
C LEU A 69 -3.94 -0.03 -0.61
N ASN A 70 -5.07 -0.15 0.08
CA ASN A 70 -6.18 -1.06 -0.23
C ASN A 70 -7.48 -0.48 0.32
N TYR A 71 -8.63 -1.09 0.00
CA TYR A 71 -9.93 -0.52 0.37
C TYR A 71 -10.23 -0.55 1.88
N LEU A 72 -9.53 -1.38 2.67
CA LEU A 72 -9.66 -1.39 4.13
C LEU A 72 -8.79 -0.30 4.76
N ASP A 73 -7.49 -0.23 4.39
CA ASP A 73 -6.57 0.79 4.89
C ASP A 73 -6.91 2.19 4.39
N TRP A 74 -7.83 2.32 3.44
CA TRP A 74 -8.25 3.62 2.93
C TRP A 74 -8.70 4.55 4.05
N LYS A 75 -9.49 4.04 5.01
CA LYS A 75 -10.00 4.78 6.18
C LYS A 75 -9.78 4.10 7.53
N HIS A 76 -9.33 2.86 7.54
CA HIS A 76 -9.23 2.03 8.75
C HIS A 76 -7.80 1.57 9.05
N ALA A 77 -6.78 2.21 8.47
CA ALA A 77 -5.40 1.77 8.62
C ALA A 77 -4.94 1.79 10.09
N LYS A 78 -5.32 2.80 10.86
CA LYS A 78 -4.96 2.93 12.29
C LYS A 78 -5.63 1.89 13.18
N GLU A 79 -6.84 1.46 12.83
CA GLU A 79 -7.58 0.42 13.54
C GLU A 79 -6.96 -0.96 13.30
N ILE A 80 -6.39 -1.16 12.11
CA ILE A 80 -5.64 -2.38 11.75
C ILE A 80 -4.27 -2.41 12.43
N ASN A 81 -3.55 -1.30 12.39
CA ASN A 81 -2.27 -1.11 13.06
C ASN A 81 -2.11 0.37 13.46
N PRO A 82 -1.99 0.68 14.77
CA PRO A 82 -1.90 2.06 15.26
C PRO A 82 -0.76 2.89 14.68
N ARG A 83 0.25 2.25 14.08
CA ARG A 83 1.37 2.93 13.41
C ARG A 83 1.10 3.25 11.95
N ASN A 84 0.03 2.71 11.37
CA ASN A 84 -0.34 2.99 10.00
C ASN A 84 -1.08 4.32 9.89
N THR A 85 -1.03 4.89 8.69
CA THR A 85 -1.80 6.09 8.32
C THR A 85 -2.76 5.71 7.21
N ASP A 86 -3.98 6.28 7.26
CA ASP A 86 -4.99 6.03 6.25
C ASP A 86 -4.48 6.32 4.85
N ALA A 87 -4.73 5.39 3.93
CA ALA A 87 -4.25 5.48 2.56
C ALA A 87 -4.85 6.69 1.81
N GLU A 88 -6.06 7.12 2.19
CA GLU A 88 -6.69 8.34 1.68
C GLU A 88 -5.80 9.57 1.90
N TYR A 89 -5.24 9.71 3.09
CA TYR A 89 -4.31 10.79 3.40
C TYR A 89 -3.02 10.68 2.59
N LEU A 90 -2.37 9.51 2.63
CA LEU A 90 -1.09 9.29 1.94
C LEU A 90 -1.20 9.56 0.45
N TYR A 91 -2.20 8.96 -0.19
CA TYR A 91 -2.45 9.15 -1.61
C TYR A 91 -2.80 10.60 -1.93
N GLY A 92 -3.66 11.23 -1.11
CA GLY A 92 -4.06 12.63 -1.28
C GLY A 92 -2.88 13.60 -1.24
N GLU A 93 -1.92 13.39 -0.33
CA GLU A 93 -0.72 14.22 -0.23
C GLU A 93 0.23 14.05 -1.44
N LEU A 94 0.32 12.84 -1.99
CA LEU A 94 1.07 12.59 -3.23
C LEU A 94 0.42 13.28 -4.43
N GLN A 95 -0.91 13.17 -4.56
CA GLN A 95 -1.65 13.78 -5.67
C GLN A 95 -1.56 15.31 -5.67
N LYS A 96 -1.61 15.96 -4.50
CA LYS A 96 -1.44 17.43 -4.37
C LYS A 96 -0.10 17.90 -4.94
N ARG A 97 0.93 17.05 -4.93
CA ARG A 97 2.28 17.36 -5.39
C ARG A 97 2.62 16.77 -6.76
N GLY A 98 1.67 16.05 -7.38
CA GLY A 98 1.90 15.38 -8.66
C GLY A 98 2.91 14.22 -8.57
N ILE A 99 3.13 13.65 -7.38
CA ILE A 99 4.08 12.56 -7.17
C ILE A 99 3.37 11.23 -7.46
N PRO A 100 3.84 10.43 -8.41
CA PRO A 100 3.29 9.12 -8.70
C PRO A 100 3.43 8.13 -7.55
N ALA A 101 2.45 7.23 -7.39
CA ALA A 101 2.46 6.20 -6.37
C ALA A 101 2.80 4.81 -6.92
N ILE A 102 3.59 4.05 -6.17
CA ILE A 102 3.69 2.58 -6.28
C ILE A 102 2.89 2.01 -5.11
N ILE A 103 1.99 1.09 -5.39
CA ILE A 103 1.13 0.53 -4.35
C ILE A 103 1.71 -0.79 -3.83
N MET A 104 1.94 -0.87 -2.51
CA MET A 104 2.21 -2.11 -1.79
C MET A 104 1.02 -2.50 -0.92
N GLU A 105 1.01 -3.75 -0.47
CA GLU A 105 -0.05 -4.31 0.38
C GLU A 105 -1.48 -4.16 -0.20
N PRO A 106 -1.69 -4.35 -1.51
CA PRO A 106 -3.04 -4.25 -2.08
C PRO A 106 -3.99 -5.30 -1.48
N LEU A 107 -3.45 -6.41 -0.99
CA LEU A 107 -4.19 -7.49 -0.32
C LEU A 107 -4.01 -7.51 1.21
N LEU A 108 -3.36 -6.51 1.79
CA LEU A 108 -3.09 -6.43 3.25
C LEU A 108 -2.47 -7.75 3.76
N GLY A 109 -1.32 -8.14 3.20
CA GLY A 109 -0.62 -9.39 3.52
C GLY A 109 -1.42 -10.66 3.16
N GLY A 110 -2.37 -10.57 2.24
CA GLY A 110 -3.25 -11.67 1.83
C GLY A 110 -4.60 -11.72 2.54
N ARG A 111 -4.83 -10.91 3.57
CA ARG A 111 -6.10 -10.87 4.33
C ARG A 111 -7.31 -10.57 3.44
N LEU A 112 -7.15 -9.69 2.45
CA LEU A 112 -8.23 -9.31 1.53
C LEU A 112 -8.47 -10.33 0.42
N SER A 113 -7.69 -11.40 0.35
CA SER A 113 -7.97 -12.57 -0.50
C SER A 113 -8.62 -13.73 0.28
N ASN A 114 -8.53 -13.70 1.62
CA ASN A 114 -9.07 -14.70 2.53
C ASN A 114 -9.94 -14.02 3.60
N VAL A 115 -11.10 -13.54 3.19
CA VAL A 115 -12.07 -12.86 4.05
C VAL A 115 -13.16 -13.84 4.53
N HIS A 116 -13.93 -13.45 5.55
CA HIS A 116 -15.03 -14.27 6.06
C HIS A 116 -16.09 -14.58 5.00
N ASP A 117 -16.75 -15.75 5.11
CA ASP A 117 -17.72 -16.26 4.13
C ASP A 117 -18.82 -15.27 3.76
N HIS A 118 -19.32 -14.49 4.72
CA HIS A 118 -20.36 -13.49 4.43
C HIS A 118 -19.83 -12.33 3.56
N ILE A 119 -18.54 -11.97 3.70
CA ILE A 119 -17.89 -10.99 2.82
C ILE A 119 -17.63 -11.61 1.44
N VAL A 120 -17.17 -12.87 1.40
CA VAL A 120 -17.06 -13.63 0.14
C VAL A 120 -18.39 -13.63 -0.61
N ALA A 121 -19.49 -13.99 0.08
CA ALA A 121 -20.83 -14.02 -0.49
C ALA A 121 -21.25 -12.65 -1.04
N ARG A 122 -21.02 -11.57 -0.27
CA ARG A 122 -21.31 -10.19 -0.68
C ARG A 122 -20.58 -9.80 -1.97
N LEU A 123 -19.26 -10.05 -2.04
CA LEU A 123 -18.44 -9.74 -3.21
C LEU A 123 -18.85 -10.59 -4.43
N LYS A 124 -19.08 -11.89 -4.22
CA LYS A 124 -19.50 -12.83 -5.26
C LYS A 124 -20.92 -12.58 -5.76
N GLN A 125 -21.84 -12.11 -4.93
CA GLN A 125 -23.17 -11.72 -5.37
C GLN A 125 -23.13 -10.58 -6.39
N ARG A 126 -22.18 -9.66 -6.23
CA ARG A 126 -22.03 -8.55 -7.18
C ARG A 126 -21.31 -8.95 -8.47
N GLU A 127 -20.22 -9.72 -8.36
CA GLU A 127 -19.47 -10.25 -9.52
C GLU A 127 -19.10 -11.73 -9.32
N PRO A 128 -19.99 -12.67 -9.68
CA PRO A 128 -19.77 -14.10 -9.44
C PRO A 128 -18.50 -14.67 -10.11
N GLY A 129 -18.15 -14.13 -11.27
CA GLY A 129 -17.02 -14.61 -12.09
C GLY A 129 -15.66 -14.12 -11.67
N ARG A 130 -15.57 -13.13 -10.76
CA ARG A 130 -14.30 -12.56 -10.31
C ARG A 130 -13.86 -13.14 -8.97
N SER A 131 -12.54 -13.17 -8.74
CA SER A 131 -11.99 -13.53 -7.44
C SER A 131 -12.26 -12.45 -6.39
N VAL A 132 -12.18 -12.82 -5.10
CA VAL A 132 -12.23 -11.87 -3.99
C VAL A 132 -11.06 -10.89 -4.06
N ALA A 133 -9.86 -11.40 -4.38
CA ALA A 133 -8.65 -10.59 -4.52
C ALA A 133 -8.75 -9.53 -5.62
N SER A 134 -9.45 -9.82 -6.72
CA SER A 134 -9.59 -8.89 -7.84
C SER A 134 -10.23 -7.55 -7.46
N TRP A 135 -11.11 -7.52 -6.47
CA TRP A 135 -11.71 -6.30 -5.96
C TRP A 135 -10.67 -5.35 -5.36
N ALA A 136 -9.75 -5.90 -4.55
CA ALA A 136 -8.66 -5.11 -3.94
C ALA A 136 -7.63 -4.65 -4.99
N PHE A 137 -7.32 -5.50 -5.96
CA PHE A 137 -6.43 -5.11 -7.07
C PHE A 137 -7.07 -4.05 -7.96
N ARG A 138 -8.35 -4.17 -8.32
CA ARG A 138 -9.06 -3.13 -9.07
C ARG A 138 -9.11 -1.83 -8.29
N PHE A 139 -9.39 -1.87 -6.98
CA PHE A 139 -9.34 -0.69 -6.13
C PHE A 139 -8.00 0.01 -6.23
N ALA A 140 -6.91 -0.70 -5.94
CA ALA A 140 -5.56 -0.14 -5.98
C ALA A 140 -5.16 0.41 -7.35
N GLY A 141 -5.58 -0.26 -8.43
CA GLY A 141 -5.28 0.16 -9.80
C GLY A 141 -6.18 1.28 -10.36
N SER A 142 -7.28 1.61 -9.68
CA SER A 142 -8.25 2.59 -10.18
C SER A 142 -7.84 4.06 -9.97
N PHE A 143 -6.82 4.30 -9.16
CA PHE A 143 -6.40 5.66 -8.82
C PHE A 143 -5.49 6.28 -9.89
N PRO A 144 -5.76 7.52 -10.33
CA PRO A 144 -4.85 8.27 -11.20
C PRO A 144 -3.45 8.40 -10.57
N GLY A 145 -2.40 8.38 -11.41
CA GLY A 145 -1.02 8.52 -10.92
C GLY A 145 -0.45 7.29 -10.21
N VAL A 146 -1.17 6.17 -10.16
CA VAL A 146 -0.59 4.88 -9.77
C VAL A 146 0.23 4.31 -10.91
N LEU A 147 1.54 4.15 -10.69
CA LEU A 147 2.47 3.60 -11.69
C LEU A 147 2.34 2.09 -11.80
N THR A 148 2.23 1.43 -10.65
CA THR A 148 2.13 -0.03 -10.57
C THR A 148 1.60 -0.46 -9.21
N VAL A 149 0.99 -1.65 -9.18
CA VAL A 149 0.52 -2.32 -7.98
C VAL A 149 1.34 -3.59 -7.78
N LEU A 150 2.00 -3.69 -6.64
CA LEU A 150 2.85 -4.85 -6.31
C LEU A 150 1.97 -6.04 -5.92
N SER A 151 2.37 -7.23 -6.33
CA SER A 151 1.67 -8.46 -5.99
C SER A 151 2.65 -9.58 -5.64
N GLY A 152 2.46 -10.19 -4.46
CA GLY A 152 3.21 -11.35 -3.99
C GLY A 152 2.64 -12.66 -4.56
N MET A 153 2.74 -12.87 -5.87
CA MET A 153 2.24 -14.07 -6.54
C MET A 153 3.13 -15.27 -6.25
N THR A 154 2.54 -16.33 -5.68
CA THR A 154 3.24 -17.58 -5.34
C THR A 154 2.88 -18.71 -6.31
N TYR A 155 1.64 -18.70 -6.83
CA TYR A 155 1.10 -19.74 -7.73
C TYR A 155 0.74 -19.14 -9.09
N MET A 156 0.71 -19.98 -10.13
CA MET A 156 0.34 -19.59 -11.49
C MET A 156 -1.09 -19.03 -11.56
N GLU A 157 -1.99 -19.55 -10.72
CA GLU A 157 -3.37 -19.10 -10.62
C GLU A 157 -3.47 -17.64 -10.19
N HIS A 158 -2.56 -17.19 -9.29
CA HIS A 158 -2.48 -15.78 -8.87
C HIS A 158 -2.11 -14.87 -10.06
N LEU A 159 -1.12 -15.30 -10.86
CA LEU A 159 -0.72 -14.56 -12.07
C LEU A 159 -1.88 -14.49 -13.06
N GLN A 160 -2.55 -15.61 -13.32
CA GLN A 160 -3.68 -15.66 -14.26
C GLN A 160 -4.83 -14.78 -13.82
N ASP A 161 -5.16 -14.76 -12.51
CA ASP A 161 -6.22 -13.93 -11.95
C ASP A 161 -5.86 -12.43 -12.02
N ASN A 162 -4.61 -12.09 -11.71
CA ASN A 162 -4.12 -10.73 -11.84
C ASN A 162 -4.11 -10.25 -13.30
N LEU A 163 -3.73 -11.10 -14.25
CA LEU A 163 -3.82 -10.76 -15.67
C LEU A 163 -5.26 -10.52 -16.12
N ARG A 164 -6.21 -11.34 -15.67
CA ARG A 164 -7.66 -11.12 -15.94
C ARG A 164 -8.16 -9.80 -15.35
N THR A 165 -7.56 -9.34 -14.26
CA THR A 165 -7.94 -8.10 -13.58
C THR A 165 -7.35 -6.88 -14.27
N TYR A 166 -6.09 -6.98 -14.74
CA TYR A 166 -5.34 -5.84 -15.27
C TYR A 166 -5.27 -5.76 -16.80
N CYS A 167 -5.66 -6.83 -17.52
CA CYS A 167 -5.47 -6.87 -18.98
C CYS A 167 -6.80 -7.11 -19.74
N PRO A 168 -7.61 -6.05 -19.97
CA PRO A 168 -7.43 -4.66 -19.54
C PRO A 168 -7.98 -4.37 -18.15
N LEU A 169 -7.36 -3.47 -17.42
CA LEU A 169 -7.92 -2.96 -16.16
C LEU A 169 -9.23 -2.22 -16.45
N GLN A 170 -10.25 -2.57 -15.71
CA GLN A 170 -11.51 -1.84 -15.64
C GLN A 170 -11.56 -1.10 -14.29
N PRO A 171 -11.30 0.21 -14.26
CA PRO A 171 -11.36 0.97 -13.03
C PRO A 171 -12.71 0.83 -12.33
N LEU A 172 -12.70 0.91 -11.01
CA LEU A 172 -13.94 0.90 -10.23
C LEU A 172 -14.78 2.16 -10.52
N THR A 173 -16.08 1.96 -10.64
CA THR A 173 -17.04 3.06 -10.66
C THR A 173 -17.21 3.67 -9.27
N GLU A 174 -17.82 4.84 -9.16
CA GLU A 174 -18.15 5.45 -7.86
C GLU A 174 -19.07 4.55 -7.01
N GLU A 175 -19.98 3.83 -7.65
CA GLU A 175 -20.87 2.89 -6.99
C GLU A 175 -20.10 1.69 -6.43
N GLU A 176 -19.14 1.14 -7.19
CA GLU A 176 -18.29 0.05 -6.74
C GLU A 176 -17.34 0.48 -5.62
N ASN A 177 -16.81 1.69 -5.67
CA ASN A 177 -16.02 2.27 -4.58
C ASN A 177 -16.86 2.38 -3.29
N ARG A 178 -18.09 2.92 -3.37
CA ARG A 178 -18.98 2.96 -2.21
C ARG A 178 -19.29 1.58 -1.66
N PHE A 179 -19.58 0.62 -2.54
CA PHE A 179 -19.79 -0.77 -2.16
C PHE A 179 -18.59 -1.38 -1.42
N LEU A 180 -17.35 -1.08 -1.84
CA LEU A 180 -16.15 -1.52 -1.14
C LEU A 180 -15.97 -0.82 0.20
N PHE A 181 -16.26 0.47 0.33
CA PHE A 181 -16.22 1.17 1.61
C PHE A 181 -17.23 0.61 2.59
N ASP A 182 -18.48 0.40 2.16
CA ASP A 182 -19.50 -0.27 2.98
C ASP A 182 -19.06 -1.70 3.38
N THR A 183 -18.31 -2.36 2.52
CA THR A 183 -17.76 -3.69 2.81
C THR A 183 -16.62 -3.63 3.83
N ALA A 184 -15.75 -2.63 3.74
CA ALA A 184 -14.71 -2.37 4.72
C ALA A 184 -15.32 -2.06 6.11
N ASP A 185 -16.32 -1.17 6.17
CA ASP A 185 -17.04 -0.85 7.40
C ASP A 185 -17.69 -2.10 8.02
N LEU A 186 -18.29 -2.97 7.18
CA LEU A 186 -18.85 -4.25 7.64
C LEU A 186 -17.74 -5.18 8.19
N MET A 187 -16.60 -5.26 7.57
CA MET A 187 -15.46 -6.04 8.06
C MET A 187 -14.97 -5.55 9.43
N MET A 188 -14.97 -4.24 9.67
CA MET A 188 -14.56 -3.65 10.94
C MET A 188 -15.54 -3.89 12.10
N GLN A 189 -16.79 -4.26 11.81
CA GLN A 189 -17.77 -4.64 12.84
C GLN A 189 -17.46 -5.99 13.49
N TYR A 190 -16.61 -6.81 12.88
CA TYR A 190 -16.23 -8.12 13.38
C TYR A 190 -14.77 -8.08 13.88
N PRO A 191 -14.53 -8.05 15.20
CA PRO A 191 -13.19 -8.05 15.75
C PRO A 191 -12.50 -9.37 15.38
N THR A 192 -11.37 -9.26 14.70
CA THR A 192 -10.54 -10.39 14.32
C THR A 192 -9.11 -10.17 14.77
N ILE A 193 -8.41 -11.25 15.10
CA ILE A 193 -6.97 -11.16 15.28
C ILE A 193 -6.36 -10.87 13.90
N PRO A 194 -5.56 -9.79 13.75
CA PRO A 194 -5.01 -9.40 12.46
C PRO A 194 -3.86 -10.33 12.04
N CYS A 195 -4.17 -11.60 11.82
CA CYS A 195 -3.21 -12.63 11.43
C CYS A 195 -3.61 -13.29 10.12
N ASN A 196 -2.65 -13.45 9.23
CA ASN A 196 -2.75 -14.19 7.97
C ASN A 196 -1.76 -15.37 7.91
N ASP A 197 -1.23 -15.77 9.05
CA ASP A 197 -0.25 -16.87 9.19
C ASP A 197 1.02 -16.73 8.33
N CYS A 198 1.45 -15.51 8.06
CA CYS A 198 2.67 -15.26 7.27
C CYS A 198 3.98 -15.56 8.02
N LYS A 199 3.92 -15.90 9.29
CA LYS A 199 5.05 -16.24 10.19
C LYS A 199 6.07 -15.11 10.44
N TYR A 200 5.82 -13.90 9.95
CA TYR A 200 6.75 -12.78 10.05
C TYR A 200 6.99 -12.32 11.50
N CYS A 201 6.00 -12.49 12.38
CA CYS A 201 6.06 -12.07 13.79
C CYS A 201 6.26 -13.23 14.77
N MET A 202 6.83 -14.33 14.30
CA MET A 202 7.07 -15.49 15.21
C MET A 202 8.23 -15.22 16.19
N PRO A 203 8.10 -15.60 17.47
CA PRO A 203 6.92 -16.22 18.08
C PRO A 203 5.72 -15.25 18.13
N CYS A 204 4.53 -15.79 17.90
CA CYS A 204 3.31 -14.99 17.79
C CYS A 204 2.97 -14.26 19.09
N PRO A 205 2.76 -12.92 19.11
CA PRO A 205 2.38 -12.19 20.30
C PRO A 205 0.98 -12.54 20.82
N TYR A 206 0.16 -13.19 19.99
CA TYR A 206 -1.19 -13.65 20.34
C TYR A 206 -1.24 -15.16 20.67
N GLY A 207 -0.11 -15.85 20.69
CA GLY A 207 -0.03 -17.29 21.01
C GLY A 207 -0.60 -18.20 19.92
N ILE A 208 -0.55 -17.78 18.65
CA ILE A 208 -0.92 -18.62 17.49
C ILE A 208 0.34 -19.34 17.02
N ASP A 209 0.28 -20.68 16.95
CA ASP A 209 1.37 -21.55 16.49
C ASP A 209 1.26 -21.88 15.00
#